data_c0e86e399a7145e9af8552ccef3a037f
#
_entry.id   c0e86e399a7145e9af8552ccef3a037f
#
_cell.length_a   1.000
_cell.length_b   1.000
_cell.length_c   1.000
_cell.angle_alpha   90.00
_cell.angle_beta   90.00
_cell.angle_gamma   90.00
#
_symmetry.space_group_name_H-M   'P 1'
#
loop_
_entity.id
_entity.type
_entity.pdbx_description
1 polymer ?
#
loop_
_entity_poly.entity_id
_entity_poly.type
_entity_poly.pdbx_seq_one_letter_code
_entity_poly.pdbx_strand_id
1 'polypeptide(L)'
;MYDKNGDEIPIFVDQADLDRFKQLSQQLAGCHSSLEVMPDQLPGVFNDGNFTLGESIADLGGVEIAFEAYTNRLKRQGFEGNQLRLQQQRFYLAYAHLWQAKYNALYAQELTLGRNELVMGKNVHSLERERVNGVVMNTDAWYDLFDVKPGDKLYRKPEERVHIW
;
A
#
# COMPACT_ATOMS: atom_id res chain seq x y z
N MET A 1 0.59 15.94 -17.27
CA MET A 1 1.88 16.07 -16.55
C MET A 1 2.32 17.52 -16.68
N TYR A 2 2.99 18.08 -15.66
CA TYR A 2 3.44 19.48 -15.68
C TYR A 2 4.95 19.52 -15.49
N ASP A 3 5.61 20.49 -16.14
CA ASP A 3 7.03 20.75 -15.97
C ASP A 3 7.33 21.50 -14.66
N LYS A 4 8.60 21.83 -14.43
CA LYS A 4 9.06 22.57 -13.23
C LYS A 4 8.48 24.00 -13.10
N ASN A 5 7.88 24.54 -14.16
CA ASN A 5 7.27 25.87 -14.18
C ASN A 5 5.74 25.80 -14.03
N GLY A 6 5.17 24.58 -14.02
CA GLY A 6 3.74 24.34 -13.99
C GLY A 6 3.08 24.31 -15.37
N ASP A 7 3.87 24.31 -16.44
CA ASP A 7 3.36 24.21 -17.80
C ASP A 7 3.04 22.75 -18.15
N GLU A 8 1.90 22.54 -18.86
CA GLU A 8 1.50 21.21 -19.29
C GLU A 8 2.49 20.70 -20.36
N ILE A 9 3.09 19.54 -20.10
CA ILE A 9 3.98 18.88 -21.06
C ILE A 9 3.25 17.72 -21.75
N PRO A 10 3.55 17.45 -23.03
CA PRO A 10 3.00 16.31 -23.74
C PRO A 10 3.28 15.01 -22.95
N ILE A 11 2.29 14.12 -22.92
CA ILE A 11 2.45 12.81 -22.29
C ILE A 11 3.39 11.99 -23.19
N PHE A 12 4.59 11.71 -22.69
CA PHE A 12 5.58 10.86 -23.38
C PHE A 12 5.33 9.35 -23.11
N VAL A 13 4.10 8.98 -22.85
CA VAL A 13 3.73 7.60 -22.52
C VAL A 13 2.90 7.06 -23.66
N ASP A 14 3.17 5.85 -24.11
CA ASP A 14 2.32 5.17 -25.06
C ASP A 14 0.89 5.03 -24.50
N GLN A 15 -0.11 5.12 -25.34
CA GLN A 15 -1.51 4.97 -24.95
C GLN A 15 -1.76 3.61 -24.27
N ALA A 16 -1.10 2.56 -24.74
CA ALA A 16 -1.20 1.23 -24.14
C ALA A 16 -0.65 1.21 -22.69
N ASP A 17 0.46 1.88 -22.44
CA ASP A 17 1.03 2.00 -21.09
C ASP A 17 0.11 2.80 -20.17
N LEU A 18 -0.46 3.88 -20.68
CA LEU A 18 -1.43 4.70 -19.92
C LEU A 18 -2.69 3.90 -19.55
N ASP A 19 -3.21 3.11 -20.49
CA ASP A 19 -4.40 2.29 -20.27
C ASP A 19 -4.09 1.15 -19.28
N ARG A 20 -2.89 0.56 -19.37
CA ARG A 20 -2.42 -0.43 -18.41
C ARG A 20 -2.27 0.16 -17.01
N PHE A 21 -1.66 1.34 -16.90
CA PHE A 21 -1.54 2.05 -15.62
C PHE A 21 -2.91 2.35 -15.00
N LYS A 22 -3.87 2.83 -15.79
CA LYS A 22 -5.25 3.07 -15.32
C LYS A 22 -5.90 1.80 -14.80
N GLN A 23 -5.76 0.69 -15.53
CA GLN A 23 -6.29 -0.61 -15.11
C GLN A 23 -5.72 -1.05 -13.77
N LEU A 24 -4.39 -1.03 -13.62
CA LEU A 24 -3.71 -1.43 -12.39
C LEU A 24 -4.07 -0.49 -11.21
N SER A 25 -4.17 0.80 -11.48
CA SER A 25 -4.59 1.80 -10.50
C SER A 25 -6.01 1.52 -9.99
N GLN A 26 -6.95 1.16 -10.86
CA GLN A 26 -8.31 0.80 -10.46
C GLN A 26 -8.34 -0.52 -9.65
N GLN A 27 -7.51 -1.50 -9.99
CA GLN A 27 -7.37 -2.71 -9.19
C GLN A 27 -6.84 -2.40 -7.79
N LEU A 28 -5.83 -1.51 -7.68
CA LEU A 28 -5.30 -1.08 -6.39
C LEU A 28 -6.33 -0.32 -5.56
N ALA A 29 -7.08 0.59 -6.20
CA ALA A 29 -8.18 1.30 -5.54
C ALA A 29 -9.23 0.32 -4.98
N GLY A 30 -9.63 -0.68 -5.78
CA GLY A 30 -10.54 -1.75 -5.34
C GLY A 30 -9.99 -2.57 -4.17
N CYS A 31 -8.70 -2.89 -4.21
CA CYS A 31 -8.00 -3.55 -3.12
C CYS A 31 -8.09 -2.73 -1.82
N HIS A 32 -7.73 -1.45 -1.87
CA HIS A 32 -7.80 -0.57 -0.70
C HIS A 32 -9.22 -0.33 -0.21
N SER A 33 -10.22 -0.27 -1.11
CA SER A 33 -11.64 -0.14 -0.75
C SER A 33 -12.21 -1.39 -0.08
N SER A 34 -11.55 -2.54 -0.16
CA SER A 34 -11.95 -3.76 0.55
C SER A 34 -11.46 -3.80 2.00
N LEU A 35 -10.61 -2.85 2.41
CA LEU A 35 -10.05 -2.82 3.76
C LEU A 35 -10.98 -2.10 4.71
N GLU A 36 -11.47 -2.84 5.70
CA GLU A 36 -12.33 -2.32 6.77
C GLU A 36 -11.48 -1.62 7.84
N VAL A 37 -11.82 -0.36 8.10
CA VAL A 37 -11.11 0.49 9.05
C VAL A 37 -11.53 0.14 10.48
N MET A 38 -10.57 -0.28 11.33
CA MET A 38 -10.84 -0.63 12.73
C MET A 38 -12.05 -1.57 12.92
N PRO A 39 -12.12 -2.74 12.29
CA PRO A 39 -13.32 -3.59 12.21
C PRO A 39 -13.93 -3.95 13.58
N ASP A 40 -13.11 -4.00 14.64
CA ASP A 40 -13.57 -4.30 15.99
C ASP A 40 -14.32 -3.12 16.65
N GLN A 41 -14.13 -1.89 16.17
CA GLN A 41 -14.70 -0.67 16.75
C GLN A 41 -15.60 0.10 15.77
N LEU A 42 -15.37 -0.05 14.48
CA LEU A 42 -16.09 0.62 13.39
C LEU A 42 -16.54 -0.39 12.32
N PRO A 43 -17.37 -1.38 12.68
CA PRO A 43 -17.81 -2.37 11.71
C PRO A 43 -18.56 -1.72 10.54
N GLY A 44 -18.23 -2.13 9.31
CA GLY A 44 -18.85 -1.61 8.10
C GLY A 44 -18.27 -0.26 7.61
N VAL A 45 -17.21 0.26 8.22
CA VAL A 45 -16.48 1.44 7.73
C VAL A 45 -15.29 0.98 6.91
N PHE A 46 -15.30 1.26 5.62
CA PHE A 46 -14.24 0.88 4.69
C PHE A 46 -13.43 2.08 4.25
N ASN A 47 -12.17 1.83 3.90
CA ASN A 47 -11.31 2.83 3.28
C ASN A 47 -11.87 3.25 1.91
N ASP A 48 -11.67 4.50 1.52
CA ASP A 48 -11.97 4.98 0.17
C ASP A 48 -10.72 4.88 -0.72
N GLY A 49 -10.57 3.72 -1.36
CA GLY A 49 -9.39 3.43 -2.17
C GLY A 49 -9.27 4.34 -3.40
N ASN A 50 -10.35 4.90 -3.93
CA ASN A 50 -10.27 5.88 -5.02
C ASN A 50 -9.72 7.22 -4.52
N PHE A 51 -10.18 7.67 -3.36
CA PHE A 51 -9.73 8.93 -2.78
C PHE A 51 -8.27 8.87 -2.31
N THR A 52 -7.84 7.71 -1.81
CA THR A 52 -6.48 7.49 -1.30
C THR A 52 -5.53 6.91 -2.36
N LEU A 53 -5.94 6.79 -3.62
CA LEU A 53 -5.22 6.06 -4.66
C LEU A 53 -3.81 6.56 -4.90
N GLY A 54 -3.61 7.88 -5.00
CA GLY A 54 -2.29 8.47 -5.27
C GLY A 54 -1.26 8.06 -4.22
N GLU A 55 -1.65 8.15 -2.96
CA GLU A 55 -0.79 7.78 -1.82
C GLU A 55 -0.58 6.26 -1.74
N SER A 56 -1.61 5.47 -2.09
CA SER A 56 -1.50 4.01 -2.13
C SER A 56 -0.53 3.52 -3.22
N ILE A 57 -0.51 4.17 -4.39
CA ILE A 57 0.47 3.91 -5.45
C ILE A 57 1.88 4.23 -4.96
N ALA A 58 2.06 5.38 -4.32
CA ALA A 58 3.36 5.81 -3.79
C ALA A 58 3.87 4.87 -2.70
N ASP A 59 3.01 4.43 -1.79
CA ASP A 59 3.35 3.48 -0.73
C ASP A 59 3.78 2.12 -1.32
N LEU A 60 3.01 1.58 -2.27
CA LEU A 60 3.32 0.29 -2.90
C LEU A 60 4.69 0.34 -3.61
N GLY A 61 4.88 1.30 -4.52
CA GLY A 61 6.14 1.45 -5.25
C GLY A 61 7.32 1.76 -4.33
N GLY A 62 7.11 2.61 -3.33
CA GLY A 62 8.14 2.96 -2.34
C GLY A 62 8.63 1.74 -1.55
N VAL A 63 7.71 0.87 -1.10
CA VAL A 63 8.07 -0.35 -0.36
C VAL A 63 8.75 -1.37 -1.26
N GLU A 64 8.28 -1.59 -2.49
CA GLU A 64 8.90 -2.53 -3.43
C GLU A 64 10.33 -2.13 -3.76
N ILE A 65 10.57 -0.85 -4.12
CA ILE A 65 11.91 -0.33 -4.41
C ILE A 65 12.83 -0.42 -3.18
N ALA A 66 12.32 -0.04 -2.01
CA ALA A 66 13.10 -0.08 -0.78
C ALA A 66 13.47 -1.53 -0.38
N PHE A 67 12.53 -2.47 -0.52
CA PHE A 67 12.76 -3.88 -0.26
C PHE A 67 13.81 -4.48 -1.20
N GLU A 68 13.73 -4.17 -2.50
CA GLU A 68 14.72 -4.62 -3.46
C GLU A 68 16.11 -4.05 -3.15
N ALA A 69 16.21 -2.75 -2.91
CA ALA A 69 17.46 -2.09 -2.58
C ALA A 69 18.08 -2.68 -1.28
N TYR A 70 17.26 -2.91 -0.27
CA TYR A 70 17.68 -3.54 0.99
C TYR A 70 18.17 -4.97 0.77
N THR A 71 17.42 -5.78 0.04
CA THR A 71 17.77 -7.15 -0.30
C THR A 71 19.11 -7.21 -1.06
N ASN A 72 19.30 -6.34 -2.06
CA ASN A 72 20.52 -6.26 -2.83
C ASN A 72 21.73 -5.85 -1.97
N ARG A 73 21.53 -4.94 -1.01
CA ARG A 73 22.57 -4.59 -0.03
C ARG A 73 22.95 -5.79 0.84
N LEU A 74 21.97 -6.52 1.36
CA LEU A 74 22.23 -7.70 2.20
C LEU A 74 23.03 -8.78 1.45
N LYS A 75 22.64 -9.08 0.20
CA LYS A 75 23.37 -10.03 -0.66
C LYS A 75 24.83 -9.61 -0.87
N ARG A 76 25.07 -8.32 -1.13
CA ARG A 76 26.46 -7.80 -1.23
C ARG A 76 27.24 -7.90 0.08
N GLN A 77 26.58 -7.95 1.23
CA GLN A 77 27.19 -8.17 2.56
C GLN A 77 27.35 -9.66 2.90
N GLY A 78 27.01 -10.58 1.99
CA GLY A 78 27.16 -12.03 2.16
C GLY A 78 26.02 -12.71 2.91
N PHE A 79 24.86 -12.03 3.09
CA PHE A 79 23.69 -12.69 3.66
C PHE A 79 23.07 -13.65 2.65
N GLU A 80 22.83 -14.89 3.07
CA GLU A 80 22.25 -15.96 2.23
C GLU A 80 21.26 -16.81 3.04
N GLY A 81 20.46 -17.61 2.33
CA GLY A 81 19.56 -18.61 2.90
C GLY A 81 18.68 -18.06 4.02
N ASN A 82 18.64 -18.74 5.16
CA ASN A 82 17.83 -18.35 6.31
C ASN A 82 18.23 -16.99 6.92
N GLN A 83 19.51 -16.63 6.86
CA GLN A 83 19.95 -15.33 7.36
C GLN A 83 19.39 -14.19 6.53
N LEU A 84 19.44 -14.30 5.19
CA LEU A 84 18.82 -13.34 4.29
C LEU A 84 17.30 -13.26 4.53
N ARG A 85 16.63 -14.42 4.59
CA ARG A 85 15.19 -14.49 4.86
C ARG A 85 14.78 -13.76 6.14
N LEU A 86 15.50 -13.96 7.24
CA LEU A 86 15.23 -13.27 8.50
C LEU A 86 15.39 -11.75 8.40
N GLN A 87 16.38 -11.26 7.67
CA GLN A 87 16.53 -9.81 7.45
C GLN A 87 15.41 -9.25 6.57
N GLN A 88 14.99 -9.97 5.55
CA GLN A 88 13.86 -9.59 4.71
C GLN A 88 12.54 -9.56 5.49
N GLN A 89 12.30 -10.51 6.39
CA GLN A 89 11.15 -10.45 7.31
C GLN A 89 11.21 -9.22 8.22
N ARG A 90 12.41 -8.89 8.74
CA ARG A 90 12.61 -7.69 9.57
C ARG A 90 12.28 -6.39 8.84
N PHE A 91 12.50 -6.33 7.52
CA PHE A 91 12.11 -5.17 6.71
C PHE A 91 10.60 -4.90 6.82
N TYR A 92 9.77 -5.91 6.56
CA TYR A 92 8.30 -5.75 6.64
C TYR A 92 7.82 -5.49 8.07
N LEU A 93 8.44 -6.12 9.07
CA LEU A 93 8.12 -5.83 10.48
C LEU A 93 8.48 -4.38 10.85
N ALA A 94 9.62 -3.88 10.38
CA ALA A 94 10.02 -2.49 10.60
C ALA A 94 9.06 -1.52 9.87
N TYR A 95 8.63 -1.83 8.65
CA TYR A 95 7.63 -1.07 7.93
C TYR A 95 6.31 -1.01 8.71
N ALA A 96 5.81 -2.15 9.18
CA ALA A 96 4.60 -2.18 10.00
C ALA A 96 4.77 -1.41 11.33
N HIS A 97 5.94 -1.48 11.93
CA HIS A 97 6.26 -0.76 13.17
C HIS A 97 6.30 0.75 12.99
N LEU A 98 6.83 1.21 11.85
CA LEU A 98 6.83 2.64 11.47
C LEU A 98 5.41 3.23 11.46
N TRP A 99 4.42 2.43 11.06
CA TRP A 99 3.03 2.83 10.92
C TRP A 99 2.17 2.48 12.15
N GLN A 100 2.77 2.15 13.29
CA GLN A 100 1.99 1.91 14.51
C GLN A 100 1.33 3.19 14.99
N ALA A 101 0.00 3.18 15.01
CA ALA A 101 -0.81 4.27 15.54
C ALA A 101 -2.00 3.74 16.34
N LYS A 102 -2.51 4.57 17.23
CA LYS A 102 -3.72 4.28 18.00
C LYS A 102 -4.68 5.45 17.88
N TYR A 103 -5.87 5.17 17.37
CA TYR A 103 -6.92 6.15 17.16
C TYR A 103 -8.10 5.95 18.11
N ASN A 104 -8.76 7.05 18.45
CA ASN A 104 -10.15 7.01 18.89
C ASN A 104 -11.02 6.65 17.67
N ALA A 105 -12.01 5.79 17.86
CA ALA A 105 -12.87 5.31 16.78
C ALA A 105 -13.59 6.42 16.02
N LEU A 106 -14.15 7.41 16.75
CA LEU A 106 -14.82 8.56 16.11
C LEU A 106 -13.86 9.37 15.24
N TYR A 107 -12.66 9.63 15.73
CA TYR A 107 -11.65 10.37 14.97
C TYR A 107 -11.20 9.60 13.71
N ALA A 108 -10.99 8.28 13.83
CA ALA A 108 -10.68 7.42 12.69
C ALA A 108 -11.81 7.44 11.63
N GLN A 109 -13.06 7.38 12.08
CA GLN A 109 -14.23 7.47 11.20
C GLN A 109 -14.29 8.82 10.47
N GLU A 110 -14.01 9.91 11.14
CA GLU A 110 -14.00 11.25 10.57
C GLU A 110 -12.90 11.40 9.51
N LEU A 111 -11.69 10.95 9.81
CA LEU A 111 -10.59 10.96 8.85
C LEU A 111 -10.91 10.15 7.59
N THR A 112 -11.60 9.02 7.74
CA THR A 112 -11.95 8.12 6.62
C THR A 112 -13.12 8.66 5.79
N LEU A 113 -14.16 9.17 6.43
CA LEU A 113 -15.41 9.55 5.78
C LEU A 113 -15.53 11.04 5.47
N GLY A 114 -14.73 11.89 6.14
CA GLY A 114 -14.76 13.35 5.96
C GLY A 114 -16.10 13.98 6.35
N ARG A 115 -16.79 13.44 7.36
CA ARG A 115 -18.16 13.84 7.72
C ARG A 115 -18.25 14.94 8.77
N ASN A 116 -17.13 15.35 9.35
CA ASN A 116 -17.13 16.33 10.43
C ASN A 116 -16.46 17.63 9.99
N GLU A 117 -17.12 18.76 10.22
CA GLU A 117 -16.60 20.11 9.96
C GLU A 117 -15.40 20.47 10.84
N LEU A 118 -15.17 19.74 11.94
CA LEU A 118 -14.06 19.95 12.87
C LEU A 118 -12.72 19.37 12.36
N VAL A 119 -12.76 18.40 11.46
CA VAL A 119 -11.56 17.86 10.79
C VAL A 119 -11.46 18.51 9.42
N MET A 120 -10.30 19.06 9.07
CA MET A 120 -10.04 19.81 7.84
C MET A 120 -10.16 18.92 6.56
N GLY A 121 -11.31 18.27 6.40
CA GLY A 121 -11.63 17.43 5.26
C GLY A 121 -11.20 15.98 5.42
N LYS A 122 -11.56 15.17 4.44
CA LYS A 122 -11.20 13.75 4.34
C LYS A 122 -9.69 13.61 4.10
N ASN A 123 -9.05 12.71 4.84
CA ASN A 123 -7.62 12.45 4.68
C ASN A 123 -7.36 11.74 3.34
N VAL A 124 -6.44 12.27 2.54
CA VAL A 124 -6.01 11.66 1.27
C VAL A 124 -5.19 10.38 1.47
N HIS A 125 -4.72 10.15 2.69
CA HIS A 125 -4.02 8.92 3.06
C HIS A 125 -5.01 7.95 3.74
N SER A 126 -4.89 6.67 3.44
CA SER A 126 -5.48 5.62 4.27
C SER A 126 -4.92 5.71 5.69
N LEU A 127 -5.63 5.19 6.68
CA LEU A 127 -5.06 5.06 8.01
C LEU A 127 -3.90 4.05 7.99
N GLU A 128 -3.05 4.11 8.99
CA GLU A 128 -1.75 3.41 9.00
C GLU A 128 -1.89 1.90 8.83
N ARG A 129 -2.90 1.29 9.44
CA ARG A 129 -3.17 -0.14 9.27
C ARG A 129 -3.47 -0.49 7.83
N GLU A 130 -4.29 0.30 7.17
CA GLU A 130 -4.68 0.10 5.77
C GLU A 130 -3.52 0.41 4.81
N ARG A 131 -2.63 1.34 5.15
CA ARG A 131 -1.38 1.58 4.42
C ARG A 131 -0.48 0.35 4.45
N VAL A 132 -0.29 -0.26 5.61
CA VAL A 132 0.52 -1.50 5.72
C VAL A 132 -0.16 -2.66 5.00
N ASN A 133 -1.42 -2.94 5.33
CA ASN A 133 -2.13 -4.09 4.80
C ASN A 133 -2.33 -4.01 3.29
N GLY A 134 -2.70 -2.84 2.77
CA GLY A 134 -2.89 -2.60 1.33
C GLY A 134 -1.61 -2.80 0.52
N VAL A 135 -0.44 -2.51 1.09
CA VAL A 135 0.85 -2.76 0.45
C VAL A 135 1.21 -4.24 0.51
N VAL A 136 1.27 -4.84 1.71
CA VAL A 136 1.79 -6.20 1.86
C VAL A 136 0.95 -7.23 1.12
N MET A 137 -0.37 -7.04 1.03
CA MET A 137 -1.24 -7.96 0.29
C MET A 137 -1.09 -7.90 -1.24
N ASN A 138 -0.30 -6.95 -1.76
CA ASN A 138 0.07 -6.85 -3.18
C ASN A 138 1.55 -7.20 -3.43
N THR A 139 2.36 -7.48 -2.41
CA THR A 139 3.80 -7.68 -2.52
C THR A 139 4.16 -9.17 -2.43
N ASP A 140 4.53 -9.81 -3.55
CA ASP A 140 4.81 -11.26 -3.63
C ASP A 140 5.83 -11.74 -2.61
N ALA A 141 6.90 -10.99 -2.40
CA ALA A 141 7.94 -11.33 -1.42
C ALA A 141 7.39 -11.49 0.01
N TRP A 142 6.35 -10.74 0.37
CA TRP A 142 5.73 -10.87 1.69
C TRP A 142 5.03 -12.23 1.85
N TYR A 143 4.35 -12.71 0.80
CA TYR A 143 3.72 -14.03 0.82
C TYR A 143 4.73 -15.15 1.06
N ASP A 144 5.84 -15.12 0.34
CA ASP A 144 6.89 -16.12 0.47
C ASP A 144 7.57 -16.06 1.85
N LEU A 145 7.84 -14.84 2.34
CA LEU A 145 8.54 -14.63 3.60
C LEU A 145 7.72 -15.06 4.82
N PHE A 146 6.42 -14.84 4.79
CA PHE A 146 5.52 -15.11 5.93
C PHE A 146 4.62 -16.33 5.72
N ASP A 147 4.86 -17.10 4.65
CA ASP A 147 4.12 -18.34 4.33
C ASP A 147 2.59 -18.14 4.26
N VAL A 148 2.18 -17.01 3.66
CA VAL A 148 0.77 -16.61 3.55
C VAL A 148 0.04 -17.45 2.52
N LYS A 149 -1.11 -18.01 2.88
CA LYS A 149 -1.83 -19.03 2.12
C LYS A 149 -3.31 -18.68 1.91
N PRO A 150 -3.97 -19.33 0.96
CA PRO A 150 -5.41 -19.25 0.83
C PRO A 150 -6.12 -19.54 2.17
N GLY A 151 -6.99 -18.62 2.58
CA GLY A 151 -7.69 -18.64 3.86
C GLY A 151 -7.16 -17.66 4.90
N ASP A 152 -5.94 -17.12 4.72
CA ASP A 152 -5.44 -16.04 5.55
C ASP A 152 -6.12 -14.71 5.22
N LYS A 153 -6.34 -13.85 6.22
CA LYS A 153 -7.14 -12.60 6.08
C LYS A 153 -6.65 -11.65 4.99
N LEU A 154 -5.34 -11.59 4.77
CA LEU A 154 -4.74 -10.69 3.78
C LEU A 154 -4.31 -11.42 2.50
N TYR A 155 -4.72 -12.69 2.36
CA TYR A 155 -4.41 -13.43 1.15
C TYR A 155 -5.16 -12.86 -0.06
N ARG A 156 -4.42 -12.64 -1.14
CA ARG A 156 -4.94 -12.40 -2.49
C ARG A 156 -4.33 -13.39 -3.44
N LYS A 157 -5.10 -13.82 -4.43
CA LYS A 157 -4.57 -14.68 -5.49
C LYS A 157 -3.48 -13.93 -6.27
N PRO A 158 -2.48 -14.63 -6.82
CA PRO A 158 -1.41 -13.97 -7.59
C PRO A 158 -1.92 -13.04 -8.69
N GLU A 159 -2.94 -13.45 -9.44
CA GLU A 159 -3.56 -12.65 -10.51
C GLU A 159 -4.33 -11.42 -10.03
N GLU A 160 -4.61 -11.32 -8.75
CA GLU A 160 -5.30 -10.20 -8.12
C GLU A 160 -4.31 -9.20 -7.49
N ARG A 161 -3.03 -9.57 -7.37
CA ARG A 161 -1.99 -8.69 -6.83
C ARG A 161 -1.63 -7.63 -7.85
N VAL A 162 -1.40 -6.42 -7.38
CA VAL A 162 -1.14 -5.28 -8.25
C VAL A 162 0.34 -4.99 -8.29
N HIS A 163 0.91 -5.04 -9.49
CA HIS A 163 2.30 -4.66 -9.79
C HIS A 163 2.28 -3.52 -10.79
N ILE A 164 2.55 -2.30 -10.34
CA ILE A 164 2.49 -1.10 -11.19
C ILE A 164 3.82 -0.86 -11.90
N TRP A 165 4.91 -1.29 -11.30
CA TRP A 165 6.30 -1.08 -11.77
C TRP A 165 6.93 -2.37 -12.28
#